data_68a1bab54d2347ce6b91d917f3b5a5d9
#
_entry.id   68a1bab54d2347ce6b91d917f3b5a5d9
#
_cell.length_a   1.000
_cell.length_b   1.000
_cell.length_c   1.000
_cell.angle_alpha   90.00
_cell.angle_beta   90.00
_cell.angle_gamma   90.00
#
_symmetry.space_group_name_H-M   'P 1'
#
loop_
_entity.id
_entity.type
_entity.pdbx_description
1 polymer ?
#
loop_
_entity_poly.entity_id
_entity_poly.type
_entity_poly.pdbx_seq_one_letter_code
_entity_poly.pdbx_strand_id
1 'polypeptide(L)'
;LHTNDAPSAITRLNEMGVEPFLTGAAVTGVLAQRLARKLCTHCCEMYQPSVDELLQSRVAADVALASDGMAFYRKRGCPRCNQTGYKGRVGVYQLLTMNETIAQLAVARASREDVERAAMEAGMRSLWDDGLSKVAAGLTSVEELARVLV
;
A
#
# COMPACT_ATOMS: atom_id res chain seq x y z
N LEU A 1 6.88 5.73 14.56
CA LEU A 1 6.19 4.43 14.71
C LEU A 1 6.61 3.49 13.58
N HIS A 2 6.88 2.23 13.90
CA HIS A 2 7.09 1.17 12.91
C HIS A 2 5.82 0.34 12.86
N THR A 3 4.94 0.65 11.91
CA THR A 3 3.68 -0.06 11.68
C THR A 3 3.60 -0.52 10.23
N ASN A 4 2.81 -1.56 9.98
CA ASN A 4 2.66 -2.11 8.63
C ASN A 4 1.75 -1.27 7.76
N ASP A 5 0.76 -0.60 8.36
CA ASP A 5 -0.25 0.23 7.72
C ASP A 5 -0.67 1.40 8.61
N ALA A 6 -1.51 2.29 8.09
CA ALA A 6 -1.95 3.47 8.82
C ALA A 6 -2.92 3.13 9.97
N PRO A 7 -3.90 2.22 9.85
CA PRO A 7 -4.77 1.82 10.98
C PRO A 7 -3.99 1.26 12.17
N SER A 8 -2.95 0.45 11.92
CA SER A 8 -2.10 -0.11 12.98
C SER A 8 -1.41 0.96 13.83
N ALA A 9 -1.20 2.16 13.31
CA ALA A 9 -0.58 3.22 14.08
C ALA A 9 -1.51 3.73 15.20
N ILE A 10 -2.82 3.75 14.97
CA ILE A 10 -3.82 4.15 15.98
C ILE A 10 -3.82 3.14 17.14
N THR A 11 -3.89 1.85 16.85
CA THR A 11 -3.84 0.81 17.88
C THR A 11 -2.50 0.81 18.61
N ARG A 12 -1.40 1.04 17.88
CA ARG A 12 -0.05 1.08 18.45
C ARG A 12 0.16 2.25 19.42
N LEU A 13 -0.42 3.42 19.15
CA LEU A 13 -0.40 4.54 20.08
C LEU A 13 -1.04 4.16 21.43
N ASN A 14 -2.19 3.51 21.38
CA ASN A 14 -2.89 3.02 22.57
C ASN A 14 -2.07 1.96 23.34
N GLU A 15 -1.41 1.03 22.63
CA GLU A 15 -0.52 0.02 23.25
C GLU A 15 0.71 0.64 23.92
N MET A 16 1.21 1.75 23.38
CA MET A 16 2.35 2.48 23.93
C MET A 16 1.98 3.31 25.16
N GLY A 17 0.73 3.26 25.61
CA GLY A 17 0.26 3.98 26.80
C GLY A 17 -0.15 5.43 26.54
N VAL A 18 -0.29 5.83 25.26
CA VAL A 18 -0.93 7.12 24.94
C VAL A 18 -2.41 7.01 25.31
N GLU A 19 -2.89 8.00 26.07
CA GLU A 19 -4.31 8.03 26.45
C GLU A 19 -5.21 8.04 25.18
N PRO A 20 -6.16 7.11 25.05
CA PRO A 20 -6.98 6.97 23.84
C PRO A 20 -7.72 8.27 23.46
N PHE A 21 -8.15 9.04 24.45
CA PHE A 21 -8.76 10.35 24.23
C PHE A 21 -7.80 11.31 23.52
N LEU A 22 -6.51 11.32 23.90
CA LEU A 22 -5.51 12.16 23.24
C LEU A 22 -5.23 11.70 21.82
N THR A 23 -5.22 10.39 21.57
CA THR A 23 -5.10 9.85 20.21
C THR A 23 -6.25 10.34 19.35
N GLY A 24 -7.50 10.24 19.83
CA GLY A 24 -8.67 10.69 19.08
C GLY A 24 -8.72 12.21 18.86
N ALA A 25 -8.26 13.00 19.81
CA ALA A 25 -8.36 14.47 19.77
C ALA A 25 -7.18 15.16 19.06
N ALA A 26 -5.95 14.59 19.13
CA ALA A 26 -4.75 15.26 18.63
C ALA A 26 -4.25 14.74 17.28
N VAL A 27 -4.55 13.48 16.92
CA VAL A 27 -4.13 12.92 15.62
C VAL A 27 -5.04 13.44 14.54
N THR A 28 -4.49 14.11 13.55
CA THR A 28 -5.23 14.61 12.37
C THR A 28 -5.19 13.64 11.20
N GLY A 29 -4.15 12.82 11.13
CA GLY A 29 -4.00 11.79 10.12
C GLY A 29 -2.75 10.95 10.33
N VAL A 30 -2.72 9.81 9.65
CA VAL A 30 -1.59 8.87 9.66
C VAL A 30 -1.21 8.54 8.23
N LEU A 31 0.05 8.75 7.88
CA LEU A 31 0.61 8.36 6.60
C LEU A 31 1.51 7.15 6.77
N ALA A 32 1.10 6.01 6.24
CA ALA A 32 1.96 4.85 6.08
C ALA A 32 2.67 4.90 4.72
N GLN A 33 3.94 4.48 4.70
CA GLN A 33 4.78 4.48 3.51
C GLN A 33 5.56 3.18 3.38
N ARG A 34 5.64 2.67 2.15
CA ARG A 34 6.58 1.63 1.73
C ARG A 34 7.39 2.13 0.54
N LEU A 35 8.65 1.72 0.44
CA LEU A 35 9.50 2.06 -0.69
C LEU A 35 9.65 0.84 -1.60
N ALA A 36 9.11 0.94 -2.80
CA ALA A 36 9.29 -0.02 -3.88
C ALA A 36 10.44 0.42 -4.81
N ARG A 37 11.15 -0.54 -5.39
CA ARG A 37 12.13 -0.24 -6.44
C ARG A 37 11.40 0.23 -7.70
N LYS A 38 11.91 1.27 -8.31
CA LYS A 38 11.40 1.80 -9.56
C LYS A 38 11.93 1.00 -10.74
N LEU A 39 11.07 0.63 -11.68
CA LEU A 39 11.48 -0.02 -12.92
C LEU A 39 12.49 0.83 -13.69
N CYS A 40 13.45 0.17 -14.30
CA CYS A 40 14.39 0.83 -15.20
C CYS A 40 13.69 1.20 -16.49
N THR A 41 13.61 2.47 -16.80
CA THR A 41 12.93 3.00 -17.99
C THR A 41 13.55 2.55 -19.32
N HIS A 42 14.79 2.03 -19.29
CA HIS A 42 15.50 1.58 -20.49
C HIS A 42 15.26 0.10 -20.84
N CYS A 43 14.75 -0.69 -19.90
CA CYS A 43 14.61 -2.13 -20.12
C CYS A 43 13.35 -2.75 -19.54
N CYS A 44 12.44 -1.95 -18.99
CA CYS A 44 11.14 -2.49 -18.61
C CYS A 44 10.35 -2.91 -19.86
N GLU A 45 9.61 -3.98 -19.73
CA GLU A 45 8.77 -4.52 -20.81
C GLU A 45 7.31 -4.44 -20.42
N MET A 46 6.48 -4.00 -21.35
CA MET A 46 5.04 -4.06 -21.19
C MET A 46 4.58 -5.51 -21.38
N TYR A 47 3.66 -5.96 -20.53
CA TYR A 47 3.01 -7.27 -20.65
C TYR A 47 1.60 -7.22 -20.06
N GLN A 48 0.81 -8.22 -20.37
CA GLN A 48 -0.52 -8.42 -19.78
C GLN A 48 -0.46 -9.66 -18.89
N PRO A 49 -0.43 -9.49 -17.56
CA PRO A 49 -0.45 -10.64 -16.65
C PRO A 49 -1.81 -11.35 -16.73
N SER A 50 -1.79 -12.66 -16.62
CA SER A 50 -3.01 -13.42 -16.39
C SER A 50 -3.53 -13.19 -14.97
N VAL A 51 -4.83 -13.44 -14.74
CA VAL A 51 -5.42 -13.39 -13.39
C VAL A 51 -4.67 -14.33 -12.45
N ASP A 52 -4.26 -15.51 -12.92
CA ASP A 52 -3.50 -16.47 -12.12
C ASP A 52 -2.13 -15.93 -11.68
N GLU A 53 -1.40 -15.22 -12.55
CA GLU A 53 -0.14 -14.58 -12.21
C GLU A 53 -0.33 -13.49 -11.14
N LEU A 54 -1.41 -12.72 -11.24
CA LEU A 54 -1.74 -11.71 -10.24
C LEU A 54 -2.07 -12.34 -8.88
N LEU A 55 -2.85 -13.42 -8.87
CA LEU A 55 -3.18 -14.17 -7.65
C LEU A 55 -1.93 -14.80 -7.01
N GLN A 56 -1.03 -15.38 -7.80
CA GLN A 56 0.26 -15.91 -7.32
C GLN A 56 1.14 -14.80 -6.72
N SER A 57 1.00 -13.57 -7.20
CA SER A 57 1.66 -12.38 -6.66
C SER A 57 0.94 -11.79 -5.43
N ARG A 58 -0.04 -12.52 -4.87
CA ARG A 58 -0.84 -12.12 -3.70
C ARG A 58 -1.70 -10.85 -3.92
N VAL A 59 -2.01 -10.55 -5.15
CA VAL A 59 -3.03 -9.55 -5.48
C VAL A 59 -4.39 -10.12 -5.08
N ALA A 60 -5.22 -9.34 -4.41
CA ALA A 60 -6.56 -9.77 -4.01
C ALA A 60 -7.40 -10.17 -5.25
N ALA A 61 -8.25 -11.17 -5.12
CA ALA A 61 -8.96 -11.78 -6.23
C ALA A 61 -9.84 -10.78 -7.00
N ASP A 62 -10.53 -9.90 -6.31
CA ASP A 62 -11.36 -8.85 -6.89
C ASP A 62 -10.52 -7.86 -7.70
N VAL A 63 -9.35 -7.48 -7.18
CA VAL A 63 -8.40 -6.59 -7.85
C VAL A 63 -7.76 -7.28 -9.05
N ALA A 64 -7.38 -8.57 -8.93
CA ALA A 64 -6.83 -9.34 -10.03
C ALA A 64 -7.83 -9.47 -11.20
N LEU A 65 -9.09 -9.74 -10.89
CA LEU A 65 -10.17 -9.82 -11.88
C LEU A 65 -10.44 -8.44 -12.53
N ALA A 66 -10.45 -7.37 -11.74
CA ALA A 66 -10.64 -6.01 -12.26
C ALA A 66 -9.46 -5.53 -13.14
N SER A 67 -8.30 -6.17 -13.01
CA SER A 67 -7.09 -5.85 -13.77
C SER A 67 -6.93 -6.70 -15.03
N ASP A 68 -7.88 -7.59 -15.32
CA ASP A 68 -7.83 -8.44 -16.52
C ASP A 68 -7.77 -7.59 -17.79
N GLY A 69 -6.84 -7.94 -18.69
CA GLY A 69 -6.58 -7.19 -19.91
C GLY A 69 -5.82 -5.88 -19.74
N MET A 70 -5.48 -5.44 -18.51
CA MET A 70 -4.66 -4.25 -18.29
C MET A 70 -3.20 -4.50 -18.62
N ALA A 71 -2.55 -3.54 -19.27
CA ALA A 71 -1.12 -3.57 -19.52
C ALA A 71 -0.34 -3.17 -18.27
N PHE A 72 0.58 -4.04 -17.86
CA PHE A 72 1.53 -3.79 -16.79
C PHE A 72 2.97 -3.79 -17.33
N TYR A 73 3.92 -3.50 -16.45
CA TYR A 73 5.32 -3.50 -16.79
C TYR A 73 6.10 -4.43 -15.86
N ARG A 74 7.06 -5.14 -16.44
CA ARG A 74 7.96 -6.03 -15.71
C ARG A 74 9.42 -5.66 -15.91
N LYS A 75 10.26 -6.06 -14.98
CA LYS A 75 11.71 -5.92 -15.10
C LYS A 75 12.26 -6.83 -16.19
N ARG A 76 13.33 -6.38 -16.87
CA ARG A 76 14.13 -7.23 -17.73
C ARG A 76 15.58 -7.29 -17.25
N GLY A 77 16.27 -6.18 -17.23
CA GLY A 77 17.68 -6.04 -16.92
C GLY A 77 18.46 -5.48 -18.10
N CYS A 78 19.37 -4.55 -17.81
CA CYS A 78 20.31 -4.00 -18.80
C CYS A 78 21.56 -3.43 -18.09
N PRO A 79 22.62 -3.10 -18.83
CA PRO A 79 23.84 -2.52 -18.21
C PRO A 79 23.57 -1.23 -17.41
N ARG A 80 22.56 -0.42 -17.80
CA ARG A 80 22.22 0.85 -17.12
C ARG A 80 21.61 0.67 -15.73
N CYS A 81 21.08 -0.51 -15.43
CA CYS A 81 20.53 -0.85 -14.13
C CYS A 81 21.31 -1.99 -13.43
N ASN A 82 22.54 -2.28 -13.89
CA ASN A 82 23.37 -3.38 -13.40
C ASN A 82 22.61 -4.73 -13.45
N GLN A 83 21.89 -4.99 -14.54
CA GLN A 83 21.10 -6.20 -14.80
C GLN A 83 19.93 -6.45 -13.81
N THR A 84 19.65 -5.53 -12.90
CA THR A 84 18.60 -5.70 -11.89
C THR A 84 17.18 -5.48 -12.44
N GLY A 85 17.03 -4.72 -13.53
CA GLY A 85 15.76 -4.25 -14.05
C GLY A 85 15.14 -3.10 -13.26
N TYR A 86 15.81 -2.63 -12.18
CA TYR A 86 15.33 -1.55 -11.33
C TYR A 86 16.37 -0.43 -11.19
N LYS A 87 15.91 0.82 -11.07
CA LYS A 87 16.75 1.99 -10.82
C LYS A 87 15.99 3.06 -10.05
N GLY A 88 16.43 3.34 -8.82
CA GLY A 88 15.76 4.27 -7.91
C GLY A 88 14.60 3.62 -7.14
N ARG A 89 13.85 4.44 -6.44
CA ARG A 89 12.73 4.03 -5.58
C ARG A 89 11.51 4.92 -5.80
N VAL A 90 10.32 4.38 -5.53
CA VAL A 90 9.04 5.08 -5.53
C VAL A 90 8.33 4.77 -4.23
N GLY A 91 7.69 5.77 -3.62
CA GLY A 91 6.88 5.58 -2.43
C GLY A 91 5.53 4.97 -2.78
N VAL A 92 5.05 4.07 -1.94
CA VAL A 92 3.68 3.56 -1.92
C VAL A 92 3.07 4.03 -0.62
N TYR A 93 1.89 4.62 -0.67
CA TYR A 93 1.32 5.38 0.43
C TYR A 93 -0.07 4.90 0.80
N GLN A 94 -0.39 4.99 2.09
CA GLN A 94 -1.74 4.88 2.62
C GLN A 94 -1.96 6.04 3.58
N LEU A 95 -2.95 6.87 3.31
CA LEU A 95 -3.31 8.01 4.15
C LEU A 95 -4.64 7.76 4.84
N LEU A 96 -4.60 7.62 6.15
CA LEU A 96 -5.75 7.64 7.03
C LEU A 96 -5.96 9.08 7.50
N THR A 97 -7.10 9.67 7.16
CA THR A 97 -7.52 10.98 7.69
C THR A 97 -8.43 10.75 8.89
N MET A 98 -8.10 11.37 10.02
CA MET A 98 -8.93 11.26 11.22
C MET A 98 -10.28 11.93 10.99
N ASN A 99 -11.33 11.24 11.38
CA ASN A 99 -12.70 11.76 11.44
C ASN A 99 -13.34 11.36 12.78
N GLU A 100 -14.54 11.82 13.03
CA GLU A 100 -15.23 11.56 14.30
C GLU A 100 -15.43 10.07 14.59
N THR A 101 -15.78 9.27 13.58
CA THR A 101 -15.97 7.82 13.71
C THR A 101 -14.67 7.14 14.10
N ILE A 102 -13.56 7.46 13.42
CA ILE A 102 -12.24 6.89 13.71
C ILE A 102 -11.73 7.35 15.09
N ALA A 103 -12.00 8.61 15.45
CA ALA A 103 -11.65 9.13 16.77
C ALA A 103 -12.40 8.39 17.90
N GLN A 104 -13.70 8.11 17.72
CA GLN A 104 -14.47 7.31 18.67
C GLN A 104 -13.95 5.88 18.78
N LEU A 105 -13.59 5.25 17.67
CA LEU A 105 -12.97 3.92 17.65
C LEU A 105 -11.61 3.92 18.39
N ALA A 106 -10.80 4.95 18.21
CA ALA A 106 -9.53 5.10 18.92
C ALA A 106 -9.75 5.21 20.44
N VAL A 107 -10.73 6.01 20.88
CA VAL A 107 -11.12 6.15 22.29
C VAL A 107 -11.64 4.83 22.86
N ALA A 108 -12.45 4.10 22.10
CA ALA A 108 -13.00 2.80 22.49
C ALA A 108 -11.94 1.66 22.48
N ARG A 109 -10.69 1.93 22.07
CA ARG A 109 -9.64 0.92 21.87
C ARG A 109 -10.10 -0.19 20.92
N ALA A 110 -10.83 0.17 19.88
CA ALA A 110 -11.33 -0.75 18.88
C ALA A 110 -10.19 -1.50 18.17
N SER A 111 -10.54 -2.61 17.54
CA SER A 111 -9.58 -3.44 16.79
C SER A 111 -9.02 -2.67 15.58
N ARG A 112 -7.84 -3.10 15.09
CA ARG A 112 -7.25 -2.59 13.86
C ARG A 112 -8.23 -2.71 12.69
N GLU A 113 -8.94 -3.85 12.61
CA GLU A 113 -9.90 -4.17 11.55
C GLU A 113 -11.09 -3.21 11.54
N ASP A 114 -11.58 -2.80 12.72
CA ASP A 114 -12.67 -1.83 12.84
C ASP A 114 -12.22 -0.45 12.39
N VAL A 115 -11.01 -0.02 12.78
CA VAL A 115 -10.42 1.24 12.35
C VAL A 115 -10.19 1.23 10.83
N GLU A 116 -9.65 0.14 10.27
CA GLU A 116 -9.43 -0.02 8.83
C GLU A 116 -10.75 0.07 8.06
N ARG A 117 -11.78 -0.66 8.49
CA ARG A 117 -13.11 -0.62 7.85
C ARG A 117 -13.67 0.80 7.82
N ALA A 118 -13.68 1.50 8.95
CA ALA A 118 -14.16 2.87 9.02
C ALA A 118 -13.34 3.84 8.15
N ALA A 119 -12.01 3.64 8.08
CA ALA A 119 -11.15 4.45 7.24
C ALA A 119 -11.41 4.19 5.74
N MET A 120 -11.61 2.94 5.34
CA MET A 120 -11.95 2.57 3.95
C MET A 120 -13.30 3.15 3.53
N GLU A 121 -14.32 3.08 4.40
CA GLU A 121 -15.63 3.71 4.20
C GLU A 121 -15.52 5.24 4.06
N ALA A 122 -14.56 5.86 4.74
CA ALA A 122 -14.23 7.28 4.62
C ALA A 122 -13.37 7.63 3.39
N GLY A 123 -13.04 6.64 2.54
CA GLY A 123 -12.29 6.84 1.29
C GLY A 123 -10.79 6.64 1.39
N MET A 124 -10.27 6.05 2.47
CA MET A 124 -8.87 5.64 2.53
C MET A 124 -8.60 4.59 1.44
N ARG A 125 -7.50 4.74 0.72
CA ARG A 125 -7.01 3.74 -0.23
C ARG A 125 -5.99 2.82 0.46
N SER A 126 -6.02 1.54 0.14
CA SER A 126 -5.01 0.61 0.66
C SER A 126 -3.63 0.86 0.03
N LEU A 127 -2.58 0.32 0.67
CA LEU A 127 -1.24 0.31 0.06
C LEU A 127 -1.22 -0.44 -1.27
N TRP A 128 -2.03 -1.49 -1.41
CA TRP A 128 -2.17 -2.23 -2.67
C TRP A 128 -2.78 -1.37 -3.77
N ASP A 129 -3.86 -0.63 -3.51
CA ASP A 129 -4.52 0.24 -4.49
C ASP A 129 -3.56 1.34 -4.99
N ASP A 130 -2.84 1.99 -4.08
CA ASP A 130 -1.84 2.99 -4.45
C ASP A 130 -0.67 2.36 -5.22
N GLY A 131 -0.21 1.19 -4.78
CA GLY A 131 0.83 0.43 -5.46
C GLY A 131 0.44 0.01 -6.87
N LEU A 132 -0.75 -0.56 -7.06
CA LEU A 132 -1.24 -0.98 -8.37
C LEU A 132 -1.41 0.20 -9.34
N SER A 133 -1.82 1.37 -8.84
CA SER A 133 -1.83 2.57 -9.68
C SER A 133 -0.44 2.93 -10.22
N LYS A 134 0.61 2.68 -9.42
CA LYS A 134 2.01 2.89 -9.84
C LYS A 134 2.53 1.80 -10.76
N VAL A 135 2.03 0.57 -10.62
CA VAL A 135 2.30 -0.52 -11.58
C VAL A 135 1.68 -0.19 -12.94
N ALA A 136 0.42 0.22 -12.97
CA ALA A 136 -0.26 0.65 -14.19
C ALA A 136 0.45 1.83 -14.87
N ALA A 137 1.04 2.74 -14.07
CA ALA A 137 1.85 3.85 -14.59
C ALA A 137 3.29 3.44 -15.01
N GLY A 138 3.65 2.16 -14.93
CA GLY A 138 4.99 1.66 -15.30
C GLY A 138 6.11 2.07 -14.33
N LEU A 139 5.77 2.53 -13.12
CA LEU A 139 6.76 2.99 -12.15
C LEU A 139 7.40 1.85 -11.36
N THR A 140 6.67 0.76 -11.12
CA THR A 140 7.14 -0.43 -10.43
C THR A 140 6.47 -1.68 -11.02
N SER A 141 6.76 -2.87 -10.49
CA SER A 141 6.16 -4.13 -10.94
C SER A 141 5.30 -4.76 -9.85
N VAL A 142 4.37 -5.64 -10.22
CA VAL A 142 3.56 -6.43 -9.29
C VAL A 142 4.44 -7.27 -8.37
N GLU A 143 5.48 -7.91 -8.91
CA GLU A 143 6.47 -8.68 -8.15
C GLU A 143 7.11 -7.85 -7.03
N GLU A 144 7.46 -6.61 -7.33
CA GLU A 144 8.07 -5.71 -6.34
C GLU A 144 7.06 -5.26 -5.28
N LEU A 145 5.81 -5.00 -5.66
CA LEU A 145 4.75 -4.72 -4.67
C LEU A 145 4.54 -5.90 -3.73
N ALA A 146 4.43 -7.11 -4.26
CA ALA A 146 4.30 -8.31 -3.45
C ALA A 146 5.45 -8.45 -2.44
N ARG A 147 6.67 -8.08 -2.84
CA ARG A 147 7.85 -8.11 -1.96
C ARG A 147 7.80 -7.10 -0.82
N VAL A 148 7.22 -5.92 -1.02
CA VAL A 148 7.28 -4.82 -0.04
C VAL A 148 6.02 -4.65 0.79
N LEU A 149 4.89 -5.22 0.36
CA LEU A 149 3.59 -5.10 1.02
C LEU A 149 3.17 -6.34 1.83
N VAL A 150 3.96 -7.42 1.78
CA VAL A 150 3.71 -8.69 2.49
C VAL A 150 4.61 -8.83 3.72
#